data_ca2a0b9cb07fdfc6f7db0a55c0fa89b2
#
_entry.id   ca2a0b9cb07fdfc6f7db0a55c0fa89b2
#
_cell.length_a   1.000
_cell.length_b   1.000
_cell.length_c   1.000
_cell.angle_alpha   90.00
_cell.angle_beta   90.00
_cell.angle_gamma   90.00
#
_symmetry.space_group_name_H-M   'P 1'
#
loop_
_entity.id
_entity.type
_entity.pdbx_description
1 polymer ?
#
loop_
_entity_poly.entity_id
_entity_poly.type
_entity_poly.pdbx_seq_one_letter_code
_entity_poly.pdbx_strand_id
1 'polypeptide(L)'
;MEYTKSLLTIEDPNNLHLCFELDDKTYAINAKNVLEVTTLPMINEPQKLPECIVGILNYNDLFINVFDIRKVFDLPSKNYELSNKVIIMKGDESLFAMIVDQVSEFFTAQPANLQRVMGENFNNIVRTFYKIDEKIINIIDVEKLEDTVKKVHFEKNTTSYA
;
A
#
# COMPACT_ATOMS: atom_id res chain seq x y z
N MET A 1 1.37 -31.21 -6.87
CA MET A 1 1.57 -29.80 -7.11
C MET A 1 1.33 -29.00 -5.86
N GLU A 2 2.38 -28.49 -5.32
CA GLU A 2 2.35 -27.75 -4.06
C GLU A 2 1.52 -26.48 -4.14
N TYR A 3 1.47 -25.87 -5.30
CA TYR A 3 0.68 -24.69 -5.56
C TYR A 3 -0.81 -24.87 -5.29
N THR A 4 -1.36 -25.97 -5.80
CA THR A 4 -2.77 -26.25 -5.64
C THR A 4 -3.10 -26.58 -4.19
N LYS A 5 -2.20 -27.29 -3.51
CA LYS A 5 -2.35 -27.56 -2.08
C LYS A 5 -2.30 -26.31 -1.25
N SER A 6 -1.38 -25.39 -1.58
CA SER A 6 -1.26 -24.11 -0.87
C SER A 6 -2.53 -23.28 -1.00
N LEU A 7 -3.10 -23.21 -2.20
CA LEU A 7 -4.35 -22.49 -2.44
C LEU A 7 -5.54 -23.15 -1.75
N LEU A 8 -5.57 -24.49 -1.70
CA LEU A 8 -6.66 -25.22 -1.03
C LEU A 8 -6.57 -25.13 0.49
N THR A 9 -5.39 -24.84 1.04
CA THR A 9 -5.19 -24.70 2.48
C THR A 9 -5.30 -23.26 2.97
N ILE A 10 -5.60 -22.31 2.10
CA ILE A 10 -5.92 -20.94 2.52
C ILE A 10 -7.33 -20.98 3.11
N GLU A 11 -7.41 -21.36 4.36
CA GLU A 11 -8.68 -21.46 5.07
C GLU A 11 -9.24 -20.11 5.45
N ASP A 12 -8.36 -19.09 5.59
CA ASP A 12 -8.75 -17.75 5.96
C ASP A 12 -8.16 -16.74 4.97
N PRO A 13 -8.98 -16.25 4.02
CA PRO A 13 -8.52 -15.26 3.05
C PRO A 13 -8.07 -13.95 3.72
N ASN A 14 -8.43 -13.73 4.99
CA ASN A 14 -7.97 -12.53 5.71
C ASN A 14 -6.48 -12.58 6.01
N ASN A 15 -5.86 -13.74 5.92
CA ASN A 15 -4.42 -13.90 6.14
C ASN A 15 -3.60 -13.86 4.85
N LEU A 16 -4.25 -13.75 3.68
CA LEU A 16 -3.55 -13.63 2.42
C LEU A 16 -3.07 -12.18 2.24
N HIS A 17 -1.79 -12.04 1.95
CA HIS A 17 -1.16 -10.73 1.80
C HIS A 17 -0.44 -10.64 0.47
N LEU A 18 -0.47 -9.45 -0.11
CA LEU A 18 0.33 -9.11 -1.30
C LEU A 18 1.59 -8.39 -0.85
N CYS A 19 2.74 -8.89 -1.28
CA CYS A 19 4.02 -8.27 -0.99
C CYS A 19 4.40 -7.25 -2.05
N PHE A 20 4.97 -6.15 -1.62
CA PHE A 20 5.58 -5.17 -2.51
C PHE A 20 6.89 -4.67 -1.91
N GLU A 21 7.70 -4.05 -2.73
CA GLU A 21 9.02 -3.59 -2.35
C GLU A 21 9.17 -2.09 -2.53
N LEU A 22 9.85 -1.48 -1.56
CA LEU A 22 10.37 -0.13 -1.62
C LEU A 22 11.85 -0.23 -1.31
N ASP A 23 12.71 0.05 -2.30
CA ASP A 23 14.15 -0.16 -2.21
C ASP A 23 14.46 -1.62 -1.85
N ASP A 24 15.15 -1.85 -0.75
CA ASP A 24 15.54 -3.18 -0.28
C ASP A 24 14.61 -3.76 0.78
N LYS A 25 13.52 -3.06 1.09
CA LYS A 25 12.58 -3.47 2.13
C LYS A 25 11.32 -4.05 1.53
N THR A 26 10.78 -5.07 2.18
CA THR A 26 9.56 -5.73 1.78
C THR A 26 8.42 -5.35 2.73
N TYR A 27 7.28 -5.03 2.13
CA TYR A 27 6.05 -4.70 2.82
C TYR A 27 4.95 -5.63 2.32
N ALA A 28 3.89 -5.74 3.09
CA ALA A 28 2.74 -6.52 2.66
C ALA A 28 1.45 -5.86 3.11
N ILE A 29 0.43 -6.02 2.29
CA ILE A 29 -0.91 -5.52 2.53
C ILE A 29 -1.90 -6.68 2.41
N ASN A 30 -2.98 -6.60 3.16
CA ASN A 30 -4.01 -7.63 3.09
C ASN A 30 -4.63 -7.66 1.69
N ALA A 31 -4.68 -8.84 1.10
CA ALA A 31 -5.19 -9.03 -0.26
C ALA A 31 -6.64 -8.59 -0.42
N LYS A 32 -7.45 -8.65 0.65
CA LYS A 32 -8.85 -8.19 0.59
C LYS A 32 -8.97 -6.70 0.28
N ASN A 33 -7.91 -5.93 0.51
CA ASN A 33 -7.88 -4.49 0.26
C ASN A 33 -7.30 -4.15 -1.12
N VAL A 34 -6.86 -5.14 -1.90
CA VAL A 34 -6.28 -4.94 -3.23
C VAL A 34 -7.35 -5.17 -4.28
N LEU A 35 -7.61 -4.16 -5.10
CA LEU A 35 -8.53 -4.29 -6.23
C LEU A 35 -7.80 -4.68 -7.51
N GLU A 36 -6.66 -4.04 -7.76
CA GLU A 36 -5.90 -4.26 -8.98
C GLU A 36 -4.46 -3.83 -8.79
N VAL A 37 -3.56 -4.50 -9.47
CA VAL A 37 -2.16 -4.07 -9.62
C VAL A 37 -1.92 -3.79 -11.09
N THR A 38 -1.44 -2.60 -11.40
CA THR A 38 -1.20 -2.20 -12.78
C THR A 38 0.16 -1.53 -12.92
N THR A 39 0.62 -1.42 -14.16
CA THR A 39 1.81 -0.61 -14.46
C THR A 39 1.48 0.85 -14.20
N LEU A 40 2.53 1.67 -14.09
CA LEU A 40 2.35 3.09 -13.86
C LEU A 40 1.60 3.70 -15.06
N PRO A 41 0.31 4.10 -14.88
CA PRO A 41 -0.46 4.67 -15.98
C PRO A 41 -0.10 6.14 -16.16
N MET A 42 -0.65 6.73 -17.25
CA MET A 42 -0.59 8.17 -17.38
C MET A 42 -1.43 8.78 -16.25
N ILE A 43 -0.77 9.55 -15.42
CA ILE A 43 -1.40 10.18 -14.26
C ILE A 43 -1.59 11.66 -14.57
N ASN A 44 -2.82 12.15 -14.38
CA ASN A 44 -3.07 13.58 -14.46
C ASN A 44 -2.57 14.25 -13.20
N GLU A 45 -1.65 15.21 -13.36
CA GLU A 45 -1.09 15.94 -12.24
C GLU A 45 -1.93 17.21 -12.00
N PRO A 46 -2.85 17.18 -11.04
CA PRO A 46 -3.58 18.40 -10.69
C PRO A 46 -2.66 19.34 -9.94
N GLN A 47 -2.85 20.63 -10.16
CA GLN A 47 -2.05 21.63 -9.47
C GLN A 47 -2.43 21.70 -7.99
N LYS A 48 -1.45 21.97 -7.14
CA LYS A 48 -1.63 22.24 -5.70
C LYS A 48 -2.17 21.08 -4.87
N LEU A 49 -1.70 19.87 -5.14
CA LEU A 49 -1.98 18.74 -4.26
C LEU A 49 -0.91 18.64 -3.17
N PRO A 50 -1.23 18.00 -2.05
CA PRO A 50 -0.21 17.63 -1.07
C PRO A 50 0.91 16.82 -1.73
N GLU A 51 2.10 16.94 -1.17
CA GLU A 51 3.29 16.33 -1.76
C GLU A 51 3.16 14.82 -1.96
N CYS A 52 2.45 14.13 -1.07
CA CYS A 52 2.28 12.68 -1.17
C CYS A 52 1.28 12.25 -2.24
N ILE A 53 0.42 13.16 -2.73
CA ILE A 53 -0.51 12.88 -3.82
C ILE A 53 0.16 13.29 -5.12
N VAL A 54 0.43 12.31 -5.97
CA VAL A 54 1.16 12.55 -7.22
C VAL A 54 0.26 12.69 -8.43
N GLY A 55 -1.02 12.38 -8.29
CA GLY A 55 -1.96 12.56 -9.39
C GLY A 55 -3.30 11.89 -9.13
N ILE A 56 -4.11 11.88 -10.17
CA ILE A 56 -5.45 11.30 -10.16
C ILE A 56 -5.51 10.24 -11.25
N LEU A 57 -6.09 9.10 -10.90
CA LEU A 57 -6.26 7.96 -11.78
C LEU A 57 -7.76 7.74 -12.02
N ASN A 58 -8.15 7.51 -13.27
CA ASN A 58 -9.50 7.08 -13.59
C ASN A 58 -9.57 5.56 -13.50
N TYR A 59 -10.37 5.07 -12.56
CA TYR A 59 -10.59 3.65 -12.35
C TYR A 59 -12.09 3.38 -12.44
N ASN A 60 -12.51 2.70 -13.52
CA ASN A 60 -13.92 2.38 -13.76
C ASN A 60 -14.83 3.62 -13.60
N ASP A 61 -14.43 4.72 -14.22
CA ASP A 61 -15.14 6.02 -14.17
C ASP A 61 -15.15 6.70 -12.80
N LEU A 62 -14.36 6.20 -11.87
CA LEU A 62 -14.12 6.85 -10.60
C LEU A 62 -12.73 7.51 -10.63
N PHE A 63 -12.67 8.74 -10.14
CA PHE A 63 -11.40 9.45 -10.02
C PHE A 63 -10.85 9.20 -8.62
N ILE A 64 -9.69 8.56 -8.55
CA ILE A 64 -9.07 8.22 -7.28
C ILE A 64 -7.68 8.87 -7.18
N ASN A 65 -7.32 9.26 -5.96
CA ASN A 65 -6.01 9.83 -5.71
C ASN A 65 -4.93 8.76 -5.76
N VAL A 66 -3.78 9.11 -6.34
CA VAL A 66 -2.60 8.25 -6.39
C VAL A 66 -1.56 8.82 -5.45
N PHE A 67 -1.16 8.02 -4.47
CA PHE A 67 -0.18 8.41 -3.46
C PHE A 67 1.17 7.77 -3.77
N ASP A 68 2.22 8.53 -3.54
CA ASP A 68 3.56 8.00 -3.48
C ASP A 68 3.80 7.49 -2.07
N ILE A 69 3.81 6.18 -1.89
CA ILE A 69 3.94 5.59 -0.56
C ILE A 69 5.26 5.97 0.11
N ARG A 70 6.30 6.26 -0.66
CA ARG A 70 7.57 6.75 -0.10
C ARG A 70 7.37 8.05 0.67
N LYS A 71 6.55 8.94 0.12
CA LYS A 71 6.27 10.23 0.75
C LYS A 71 5.37 10.07 1.96
N VAL A 72 4.46 9.13 1.93
CA VAL A 72 3.63 8.80 3.11
C VAL A 72 4.50 8.26 4.24
N PHE A 73 5.53 7.48 3.92
CA PHE A 73 6.45 6.90 4.91
C PHE A 73 7.63 7.81 5.24
N ASP A 74 7.68 9.00 4.66
CA ASP A 74 8.79 9.94 4.84
C ASP A 74 10.14 9.35 4.40
N LEU A 75 10.12 8.57 3.34
CA LEU A 75 11.31 8.00 2.72
C LEU A 75 11.83 8.93 1.62
N PRO A 76 13.12 8.82 1.26
CA PRO A 76 13.66 9.64 0.18
C PRO A 76 12.90 9.49 -1.13
N SER A 77 12.70 10.59 -1.82
CA SER A 77 12.05 10.58 -3.12
C SER A 77 12.89 9.86 -4.16
N LYS A 78 12.21 9.24 -5.11
CA LYS A 78 12.86 8.52 -6.21
C LYS A 78 12.09 8.81 -7.49
N ASN A 79 12.82 8.96 -8.60
CA ASN A 79 12.18 9.15 -9.89
C ASN A 79 11.39 7.90 -10.27
N TYR A 80 10.23 8.11 -10.90
CA TYR A 80 9.40 7.00 -11.35
C TYR A 80 10.01 6.35 -12.58
N GLU A 81 9.92 5.04 -12.62
CA GLU A 81 10.44 4.20 -13.69
C GLU A 81 9.33 3.33 -14.26
N LEU A 82 9.56 2.76 -15.43
CA LEU A 82 8.59 1.85 -16.04
C LEU A 82 8.33 0.60 -15.18
N SER A 83 9.30 0.24 -14.33
CA SER A 83 9.16 -0.89 -13.42
C SER A 83 8.25 -0.61 -12.24
N ASN A 84 7.95 0.65 -11.95
CA ASN A 84 7.04 1.01 -10.87
C ASN A 84 5.65 0.41 -11.12
N LYS A 85 5.00 0.03 -10.03
CA LYS A 85 3.64 -0.51 -10.06
C LYS A 85 2.71 0.38 -9.26
N VAL A 86 1.45 0.34 -9.65
CA VAL A 86 0.38 1.02 -8.91
C VAL A 86 -0.53 -0.05 -8.35
N ILE A 87 -0.78 0.02 -7.05
CA ILE A 87 -1.71 -0.85 -6.36
C ILE A 87 -2.97 -0.04 -6.09
N ILE A 88 -4.08 -0.48 -6.68
CA ILE A 88 -5.38 0.15 -6.46
C ILE A 88 -6.01 -0.52 -5.25
N MET A 89 -6.30 0.28 -4.25
CA MET A 89 -6.70 -0.16 -2.93
C MET A 89 -8.14 0.18 -2.63
N LYS A 90 -8.76 -0.71 -1.87
CA LYS A 90 -10.06 -0.46 -1.27
C LYS A 90 -9.91 -0.46 0.25
N GLY A 91 -10.14 0.69 0.86
CA GLY A 91 -10.24 0.80 2.31
C GLY A 91 -11.68 0.56 2.77
N ASP A 92 -11.95 0.88 4.02
CA ASP A 92 -13.31 0.75 4.57
C ASP A 92 -14.26 1.80 4.00
N GLU A 93 -13.75 2.98 3.70
CA GLU A 93 -14.58 4.12 3.28
C GLU A 93 -14.21 4.68 1.91
N SER A 94 -13.05 4.36 1.37
CA SER A 94 -12.57 5.03 0.16
C SER A 94 -11.75 4.10 -0.73
N LEU A 95 -11.62 4.51 -1.99
CA LEU A 95 -10.68 3.94 -2.94
C LEU A 95 -9.49 4.88 -3.07
N PHE A 96 -8.32 4.32 -3.14
CA PHE A 96 -7.11 5.09 -3.38
C PHE A 96 -6.08 4.19 -4.06
N ALA A 97 -5.04 4.78 -4.61
CA ALA A 97 -3.97 4.02 -5.24
C ALA A 97 -2.62 4.45 -4.69
N MET A 98 -1.65 3.58 -4.73
CA MET A 98 -0.30 3.91 -4.29
C MET A 98 0.73 3.38 -5.26
N ILE A 99 1.79 4.17 -5.46
CA ILE A 99 2.92 3.79 -6.29
C ILE A 99 3.96 3.10 -5.42
N VAL A 100 4.41 1.95 -5.88
CA VAL A 100 5.45 1.15 -5.23
C VAL A 100 6.55 0.83 -6.24
N ASP A 101 7.71 0.39 -5.75
CA ASP A 101 8.81 0.06 -6.65
C ASP A 101 8.50 -1.20 -7.44
N GLN A 102 8.11 -2.26 -6.76
CA GLN A 102 7.78 -3.54 -7.37
C GLN A 102 6.73 -4.25 -6.54
N VAL A 103 5.95 -5.09 -7.19
CA VAL A 103 5.06 -6.04 -6.54
C VAL A 103 5.65 -7.42 -6.72
N SER A 104 5.76 -8.19 -5.66
CA SER A 104 6.35 -9.51 -5.73
C SER A 104 5.29 -10.60 -5.73
N GLU A 105 4.96 -11.15 -4.59
CA GLU A 105 4.11 -12.35 -4.54
C GLU A 105 3.11 -12.25 -3.41
N PHE A 106 2.12 -13.14 -3.45
CA PHE A 106 1.21 -13.32 -2.33
C PHE A 106 1.81 -14.32 -1.35
N PHE A 107 1.50 -14.15 -0.07
CA PHE A 107 1.81 -15.12 0.95
C PHE A 107 0.71 -15.17 2.00
N THR A 108 0.59 -16.31 2.68
CA THR A 108 -0.35 -16.45 3.78
C THR A 108 0.39 -16.24 5.09
N ALA A 109 0.01 -15.20 5.82
CA ALA A 109 0.59 -14.93 7.13
C ALA A 109 -0.02 -15.86 8.17
N GLN A 110 0.85 -16.52 8.95
CA GLN A 110 0.40 -17.30 10.10
C GLN A 110 0.33 -16.36 11.30
N PRO A 111 -0.86 -16.15 11.89
CA PRO A 111 -0.98 -15.16 12.99
C PRO A 111 0.01 -15.37 14.13
N ALA A 112 0.35 -16.63 14.42
CA ALA A 112 1.30 -16.95 15.48
C ALA A 112 2.72 -16.42 15.20
N ASN A 113 3.05 -16.15 13.94
CA ASN A 113 4.38 -15.69 13.53
C ASN A 113 4.44 -14.19 13.31
N LEU A 114 3.35 -13.48 13.53
CA LEU A 114 3.34 -12.03 13.47
C LEU A 114 3.92 -11.45 14.75
N GLN A 115 4.78 -10.46 14.60
CA GLN A 115 5.42 -9.78 15.72
C GLN A 115 5.08 -8.30 15.70
N ARG A 116 5.00 -7.69 16.87
CA ARG A 116 4.72 -6.27 16.96
C ARG A 116 5.99 -5.46 16.76
N VAL A 117 5.87 -4.39 16.01
CA VAL A 117 6.94 -3.39 15.89
C VAL A 117 7.00 -2.58 17.18
N MET A 118 8.19 -2.44 17.74
CA MET A 118 8.43 -1.64 18.93
C MET A 118 8.66 -0.18 18.52
N GLY A 119 7.93 0.73 19.16
CA GLY A 119 8.06 2.15 18.90
C GLY A 119 7.15 2.64 17.77
N GLU A 120 7.27 3.93 17.46
CA GLU A 120 6.53 4.54 16.37
C GLU A 120 7.30 4.39 15.08
N ASN A 121 6.63 3.86 14.05
CA ASN A 121 7.20 3.65 12.74
C ASN A 121 6.20 4.04 11.67
N PHE A 122 6.62 4.88 10.72
CA PHE A 122 5.78 5.24 9.57
C PHE A 122 4.38 5.68 9.97
N ASN A 123 4.27 6.58 10.96
CA ASN A 123 2.97 7.08 11.47
C ASN A 123 2.05 5.96 11.98
N ASN A 124 2.62 4.90 12.54
CA ASN A 124 1.90 3.72 13.03
C ASN A 124 1.21 2.91 11.92
N ILE A 125 1.56 3.13 10.67
CA ILE A 125 1.02 2.35 9.55
C ILE A 125 1.59 0.94 9.55
N VAL A 126 2.86 0.77 9.93
CA VAL A 126 3.48 -0.54 10.09
C VAL A 126 3.50 -0.88 11.59
N ARG A 127 2.59 -1.75 12.00
CA ARG A 127 2.46 -2.14 13.42
C ARG A 127 2.94 -3.54 13.71
N THR A 128 3.03 -4.38 12.69
CA THR A 128 3.49 -5.75 12.82
C THR A 128 4.45 -6.08 11.70
N PHE A 129 5.26 -7.09 11.91
CA PHE A 129 6.10 -7.64 10.87
C PHE A 129 6.08 -9.17 10.94
N TYR A 130 6.44 -9.79 9.83
CA TYR A 130 6.50 -11.22 9.69
C TYR A 130 7.93 -11.59 9.31
N LYS A 131 8.53 -12.50 10.07
CA LYS A 131 9.90 -12.92 9.80
C LYS A 131 9.89 -14.31 9.18
N ILE A 132 10.43 -14.41 7.96
CA ILE A 132 10.61 -15.69 7.26
C ILE A 132 12.11 -15.84 7.02
N ASP A 133 12.72 -16.82 7.65
CA ASP A 133 14.17 -17.00 7.63
C ASP A 133 14.86 -15.71 8.11
N GLU A 134 15.66 -15.07 7.26
CA GLU A 134 16.29 -13.79 7.60
C GLU A 134 15.56 -12.60 7.00
N LYS A 135 14.46 -12.83 6.27
CA LYS A 135 13.69 -11.78 5.61
C LYS A 135 12.61 -11.25 6.54
N ILE A 136 12.53 -9.94 6.62
CA ILE A 136 11.49 -9.25 7.38
C ILE A 136 10.48 -8.67 6.39
N ILE A 137 9.21 -8.99 6.60
CA ILE A 137 8.10 -8.44 5.82
C ILE A 137 7.31 -7.53 6.75
N ASN A 138 7.27 -6.24 6.45
CA ASN A 138 6.56 -5.24 7.22
C ASN A 138 5.09 -5.24 6.81
N ILE A 139 4.21 -5.52 7.76
CA ILE A 139 2.77 -5.62 7.47
C ILE A 139 2.14 -4.25 7.66
N ILE A 140 1.48 -3.78 6.61
CA ILE A 140 0.81 -2.49 6.64
C ILE A 140 -0.60 -2.67 7.22
N ASP A 141 -0.92 -1.82 8.18
CA ASP A 141 -2.28 -1.66 8.68
C ASP A 141 -3.04 -0.77 7.68
N VAL A 142 -3.89 -1.38 6.87
CA VAL A 142 -4.58 -0.67 5.79
C VAL A 142 -5.57 0.34 6.34
N GLU A 143 -6.22 0.05 7.46
CA GLU A 143 -7.11 1.01 8.11
C GLU A 143 -6.35 2.28 8.50
N LYS A 144 -5.18 2.12 9.07
CA LYS A 144 -4.33 3.23 9.45
C LYS A 144 -3.78 3.98 8.24
N LEU A 145 -3.44 3.26 7.18
CA LEU A 145 -3.02 3.87 5.92
C LEU A 145 -4.15 4.70 5.33
N GLU A 146 -5.35 4.16 5.27
CA GLU A 146 -6.53 4.88 4.78
C GLU A 146 -6.77 6.16 5.58
N ASP A 147 -6.74 6.08 6.90
CA ASP A 147 -6.91 7.25 7.76
C ASP A 147 -5.86 8.33 7.44
N THR A 148 -4.62 7.92 7.23
CA THR A 148 -3.53 8.84 6.95
C THR A 148 -3.72 9.55 5.62
N VAL A 149 -4.06 8.82 4.55
CA VAL A 149 -4.24 9.42 3.22
C VAL A 149 -5.50 10.27 3.15
N LYS A 150 -6.56 9.90 3.85
CA LYS A 150 -7.79 10.71 3.94
C LYS A 150 -7.53 12.01 4.67
N LYS A 151 -6.79 11.98 5.76
CA LYS A 151 -6.45 13.17 6.53
C LYS A 151 -5.67 14.16 5.70
N VAL A 152 -4.68 13.71 4.93
CA VAL A 152 -3.90 14.56 4.03
C VAL A 152 -4.81 15.25 3.02
N HIS A 153 -5.71 14.49 2.38
CA HIS A 153 -6.64 15.03 1.40
C HIS A 153 -7.59 16.06 2.03
N PHE A 154 -8.11 15.76 3.20
CA PHE A 154 -9.02 16.66 3.93
C PHE A 154 -8.33 17.97 4.30
N GLU A 155 -7.12 17.91 4.84
CA GLU A 155 -6.35 19.11 5.21
C GLU A 155 -6.11 20.02 3.99
N LYS A 156 -5.82 19.42 2.83
CA LYS A 156 -5.63 20.17 1.60
C LYS A 156 -6.91 20.88 1.17
N ASN A 157 -8.02 20.19 1.17
CA ASN A 157 -9.31 20.77 0.81
C ASN A 157 -9.70 21.92 1.74
N THR A 158 -9.46 21.77 3.03
CA THR A 158 -9.72 22.80 4.02
C THR A 158 -8.85 24.02 3.75
N THR A 159 -7.58 23.80 3.44
CA THR A 159 -6.64 24.89 3.14
C THR A 159 -7.04 25.66 1.88
N SER A 160 -7.57 24.97 0.86
CA SER A 160 -7.95 25.62 -0.39
C SER A 160 -9.19 26.51 -0.27
N TYR A 161 -9.96 26.39 0.79
CA TYR A 161 -11.10 27.28 1.06
C TYR A 161 -10.75 28.46 1.95
N ALA A 162 -9.55 28.50 2.45
CA ALA A 162 -9.05 29.62 3.21
C ALA A 162 -8.40 30.65 2.28
#